data_a53d1f337af2802b3e1ad2322f703b07
#
_entry.id   a53d1f337af2802b3e1ad2322f703b07
#
_cell.length_a   1.000
_cell.length_b   1.000
_cell.length_c   1.000
_cell.angle_alpha   90.00
_cell.angle_beta   90.00
_cell.angle_gamma   90.00
#
_symmetry.space_group_name_H-M   'P 1'
#
loop_
_entity.id
_entity.type
_entity.pdbx_description
1 polymer ?
#
loop_
_entity_poly.entity_id
_entity_poly.type
_entity_poly.pdbx_seq_one_letter_code
_entity_poly.pdbx_strand_id
1 'polypeptide(L)'
;MTIDQPVWVAVGLFVAYMAVVGLAWRATGTRYDALVDSREHVVRGIILSIGLGAVLLVIVTTWLGWWQAALGEGVRVGPAWVLVVPVLLGLIALVNIASIDFRSPQARLVPWILVGTLIVGFAEELVTRGTLVVGLRDGGVGWVWLVTSALFALLHAMNALFGQSTQKTLVQVVMTFFAGTAFYVTLMTTGSLVVGMVLHALWDLGALGITATNGRQRPVAGAAMLVTFALALVAVWFVISAA
;
A
#
# COMPACT_ATOMS: atom_id res chain seq x y z
N MET A 1 22.05 -12.02 17.30
CA MET A 1 21.99 -13.17 16.39
C MET A 1 21.53 -12.63 15.04
N THR A 2 22.46 -12.32 14.13
CA THR A 2 22.12 -11.90 12.77
C THR A 2 21.58 -13.12 12.06
N ILE A 3 20.23 -13.22 11.99
CA ILE A 3 19.60 -14.21 11.14
C ILE A 3 19.95 -13.81 9.71
N ASP A 4 20.68 -14.69 9.03
CA ASP A 4 20.91 -14.57 7.60
C ASP A 4 19.51 -14.49 6.94
N GLN A 5 19.16 -13.34 6.38
CA GLN A 5 17.79 -13.07 5.89
C GLN A 5 17.78 -13.20 4.37
N PRO A 6 17.62 -14.42 3.87
CA PRO A 6 17.79 -14.66 2.46
C PRO A 6 16.67 -14.00 1.64
N VAL A 7 17.07 -13.29 0.58
CA VAL A 7 16.18 -12.61 -0.40
C VAL A 7 15.03 -13.51 -0.85
N TRP A 8 15.31 -14.81 -1.07
CA TRP A 8 14.29 -15.76 -1.54
C TRP A 8 13.16 -16.00 -0.53
N VAL A 9 13.39 -15.81 0.79
CA VAL A 9 12.33 -15.91 1.80
C VAL A 9 11.37 -14.73 1.67
N ALA A 10 11.88 -13.50 1.56
CA ALA A 10 11.06 -12.31 1.40
C ALA A 10 10.27 -12.31 0.09
N VAL A 11 10.92 -12.69 -1.02
CA VAL A 11 10.26 -12.83 -2.33
C VAL A 11 9.25 -13.98 -2.30
N GLY A 12 9.59 -15.11 -1.69
CA GLY A 12 8.68 -16.24 -1.52
C GLY A 12 7.44 -15.86 -0.70
N LEU A 13 7.61 -15.07 0.36
CA LEU A 13 6.49 -14.56 1.17
C LEU A 13 5.61 -13.59 0.38
N PHE A 14 6.19 -12.71 -0.43
CA PHE A 14 5.45 -11.84 -1.34
C PHE A 14 4.60 -12.66 -2.33
N VAL A 15 5.20 -13.67 -2.97
CA VAL A 15 4.48 -14.55 -3.91
C VAL A 15 3.38 -15.34 -3.20
N ALA A 16 3.66 -15.86 -2.01
CA ALA A 16 2.68 -16.58 -1.20
C ALA A 16 1.49 -15.67 -0.79
N TYR A 17 1.78 -14.43 -0.38
CA TYR A 17 0.74 -13.43 -0.11
C TYR A 17 -0.16 -13.19 -1.33
N MET A 18 0.44 -12.95 -2.50
CA MET A 18 -0.28 -12.78 -3.76
C MET A 18 -1.14 -14.00 -4.11
N ALA A 19 -0.59 -15.21 -3.93
CA ALA A 19 -1.31 -16.46 -4.18
C ALA A 19 -2.50 -16.64 -3.23
N VAL A 20 -2.34 -16.37 -1.94
CA VAL A 20 -3.42 -16.47 -0.93
C VAL A 20 -4.55 -15.49 -1.28
N VAL A 21 -4.24 -14.22 -1.56
CA VAL A 21 -5.25 -13.21 -1.92
C VAL A 21 -5.95 -13.60 -3.23
N GLY A 22 -5.19 -14.00 -4.27
CA GLY A 22 -5.74 -14.40 -5.55
C GLY A 22 -6.64 -15.65 -5.47
N LEU A 23 -6.23 -16.66 -4.70
CA LEU A 23 -7.05 -17.86 -4.46
C LEU A 23 -8.32 -17.51 -3.68
N ALA A 24 -8.22 -16.65 -2.66
CA ALA A 24 -9.38 -16.17 -1.92
C ALA A 24 -10.36 -15.39 -2.82
N TRP A 25 -9.87 -14.51 -3.68
CA TRP A 25 -10.70 -13.78 -4.66
C TRP A 25 -11.39 -14.74 -5.63
N ARG A 26 -10.65 -15.77 -6.11
CA ARG A 26 -11.25 -16.80 -6.97
C ARG A 26 -12.33 -17.60 -6.24
N ALA A 27 -12.07 -18.01 -5.01
CA ALA A 27 -13.01 -18.80 -4.21
C ALA A 27 -14.27 -18.03 -3.83
N THR A 28 -14.15 -16.71 -3.58
CA THR A 28 -15.28 -15.83 -3.22
C THR A 28 -16.00 -15.24 -4.43
N GLY A 29 -15.51 -15.48 -5.64
CA GLY A 29 -16.05 -14.87 -6.86
C GLY A 29 -15.85 -13.34 -6.90
N THR A 30 -14.84 -12.83 -6.21
CA THR A 30 -14.58 -11.40 -6.11
C THR A 30 -14.26 -10.82 -7.47
N ARG A 31 -14.88 -9.67 -7.77
CA ARG A 31 -14.55 -8.81 -8.90
C ARG A 31 -13.99 -7.50 -8.40
N TYR A 32 -12.83 -7.12 -8.91
CA TYR A 32 -12.15 -5.89 -8.48
C TYR A 32 -12.95 -4.63 -8.81
N ASP A 33 -13.61 -4.60 -9.97
CA ASP A 33 -14.45 -3.48 -10.40
C ASP A 33 -15.75 -3.30 -9.60
N ALA A 34 -16.10 -4.29 -8.75
CA ALA A 34 -17.29 -4.30 -7.92
C ALA A 34 -17.00 -4.33 -6.39
N LEU A 35 -15.76 -4.13 -5.99
CA LEU A 35 -15.30 -4.29 -4.59
C LEU A 35 -16.13 -3.51 -3.56
N VAL A 36 -16.65 -2.35 -3.94
CA VAL A 36 -17.40 -1.45 -3.05
C VAL A 36 -18.88 -1.28 -3.43
N ASP A 37 -19.42 -2.16 -4.26
CA ASP A 37 -20.84 -2.08 -4.68
C ASP A 37 -21.80 -2.50 -3.56
N SER A 38 -21.35 -3.37 -2.65
CA SER A 38 -22.14 -3.84 -1.52
C SER A 38 -21.26 -4.19 -0.32
N ARG A 39 -21.90 -4.29 0.88
CA ARG A 39 -21.22 -4.79 2.08
C ARG A 39 -20.60 -6.16 1.86
N GLU A 40 -21.31 -7.05 1.17
CA GLU A 40 -20.83 -8.41 0.89
C GLU A 40 -19.53 -8.39 0.06
N HIS A 41 -19.46 -7.53 -0.97
CA HIS A 41 -18.26 -7.37 -1.78
C HIS A 41 -17.09 -6.81 -0.95
N VAL A 42 -17.31 -5.79 -0.12
CA VAL A 42 -16.27 -5.27 0.78
C VAL A 42 -15.78 -6.36 1.74
N VAL A 43 -16.71 -7.11 2.37
CA VAL A 43 -16.34 -8.15 3.34
C VAL A 43 -15.58 -9.29 2.66
N ARG A 44 -16.08 -9.83 1.55
CA ARG A 44 -15.45 -10.97 0.87
C ARG A 44 -14.17 -10.56 0.13
N GLY A 45 -14.24 -9.47 -0.63
CA GLY A 45 -13.15 -9.04 -1.51
C GLY A 45 -12.00 -8.37 -0.78
N ILE A 46 -12.29 -7.59 0.27
CA ILE A 46 -11.25 -6.85 0.99
C ILE A 46 -10.97 -7.51 2.35
N ILE A 47 -11.96 -7.51 3.27
CA ILE A 47 -11.72 -7.88 4.67
C ILE A 47 -11.25 -9.33 4.79
N LEU A 48 -11.98 -10.28 4.19
CA LEU A 48 -11.64 -11.71 4.30
C LEU A 48 -10.44 -12.06 3.44
N SER A 49 -10.43 -11.68 2.16
CA SER A 49 -9.40 -12.12 1.22
C SER A 49 -8.04 -11.53 1.54
N ILE A 50 -7.95 -10.22 1.76
CA ILE A 50 -6.69 -9.57 2.15
C ILE A 50 -6.35 -9.88 3.61
N GLY A 51 -7.36 -10.04 4.47
CA GLY A 51 -7.20 -10.49 5.84
C GLY A 51 -6.53 -11.86 5.97
N LEU A 52 -6.85 -12.83 5.10
CA LEU A 52 -6.15 -14.11 5.04
C LEU A 52 -4.66 -13.92 4.68
N GLY A 53 -4.37 -13.05 3.71
CA GLY A 53 -3.00 -12.66 3.39
C GLY A 53 -2.28 -12.00 4.58
N ALA A 54 -2.97 -11.10 5.29
CA ALA A 54 -2.44 -10.46 6.48
C ALA A 54 -2.10 -11.46 7.59
N VAL A 55 -2.97 -12.45 7.82
CA VAL A 55 -2.72 -13.54 8.79
C VAL A 55 -1.47 -14.34 8.41
N LEU A 56 -1.31 -14.70 7.13
CA LEU A 56 -0.09 -15.36 6.65
C LEU A 56 1.14 -14.51 6.98
N LEU A 57 1.10 -13.20 6.67
CA LEU A 57 2.22 -12.28 6.93
C LEU A 57 2.55 -12.20 8.42
N VAL A 58 1.54 -12.09 9.29
CA VAL A 58 1.73 -12.07 10.75
C VAL A 58 2.41 -13.35 11.23
N ILE A 59 1.91 -14.53 10.81
CA ILE A 59 2.46 -15.82 11.21
C ILE A 59 3.93 -15.93 10.79
N VAL A 60 4.25 -15.64 9.50
CA VAL A 60 5.60 -15.82 8.99
C VAL A 60 6.55 -14.78 9.56
N THR A 61 6.14 -13.49 9.65
CA THR A 61 6.97 -12.44 10.24
C THR A 61 7.27 -12.73 11.72
N THR A 62 6.30 -13.30 12.46
CA THR A 62 6.49 -13.70 13.86
C THR A 62 7.44 -14.89 13.96
N TRP A 63 7.25 -15.91 13.12
CA TRP A 63 8.12 -17.10 13.09
C TRP A 63 9.57 -16.76 12.75
N LEU A 64 9.78 -15.81 11.80
CA LEU A 64 11.10 -15.32 11.40
C LEU A 64 11.72 -14.33 12.42
N GLY A 65 10.95 -13.81 13.37
CA GLY A 65 11.42 -12.79 14.31
C GLY A 65 11.70 -11.42 13.64
N TRP A 66 11.08 -11.11 12.50
CA TRP A 66 11.40 -9.94 11.69
C TRP A 66 10.66 -8.65 12.09
N TRP A 67 9.83 -8.67 13.13
CA TRP A 67 8.99 -7.53 13.48
C TRP A 67 9.75 -6.25 13.72
N GLN A 68 10.84 -6.29 14.48
CA GLN A 68 11.61 -5.09 14.77
C GLN A 68 12.16 -4.47 13.48
N ALA A 69 12.82 -5.28 12.65
CA ALA A 69 13.38 -4.83 11.38
C ALA A 69 12.30 -4.39 10.37
N ALA A 70 11.16 -5.09 10.32
CA ALA A 70 10.07 -4.81 9.40
C ALA A 70 9.29 -3.54 9.77
N LEU A 71 9.12 -3.23 11.05
CA LEU A 71 8.40 -2.02 11.48
C LEU A 71 9.21 -0.73 11.36
N GLY A 72 10.49 -0.85 11.00
CA GLY A 72 11.44 0.27 10.95
C GLY A 72 12.10 0.48 12.31
N GLU A 73 13.41 0.54 12.30
CA GLU A 73 14.23 0.60 13.54
C GLU A 73 14.31 2.03 14.13
N GLY A 74 13.42 2.94 13.73
CA GLY A 74 13.46 4.35 14.12
C GLY A 74 14.57 5.16 13.44
N VAL A 75 15.37 4.53 12.57
CA VAL A 75 16.43 5.18 11.81
C VAL A 75 15.83 6.02 10.70
N ARG A 76 16.14 7.31 10.70
CA ARG A 76 15.72 8.26 9.68
C ARG A 76 16.87 8.54 8.72
N VAL A 77 16.57 8.49 7.43
CA VAL A 77 17.54 8.73 6.36
C VAL A 77 17.08 9.91 5.51
N GLY A 78 18.02 10.79 5.15
CA GLY A 78 17.76 11.95 4.31
C GLY A 78 17.53 13.26 5.09
N PRO A 79 17.51 14.40 4.36
CA PRO A 79 17.31 15.71 4.97
C PRO A 79 15.85 15.92 5.40
N ALA A 80 15.62 16.78 6.40
CA ALA A 80 14.30 17.00 7.01
C ALA A 80 13.21 17.45 6.02
N TRP A 81 13.56 18.15 4.93
CA TRP A 81 12.59 18.60 3.93
C TRP A 81 11.85 17.45 3.23
N VAL A 82 12.45 16.25 3.18
CA VAL A 82 11.84 15.07 2.54
C VAL A 82 10.56 14.62 3.27
N LEU A 83 10.38 15.02 4.53
CA LEU A 83 9.13 14.83 5.27
C LEU A 83 7.92 15.50 4.61
N VAL A 84 8.13 16.40 3.63
CA VAL A 84 7.04 16.96 2.82
C VAL A 84 6.24 15.85 2.12
N VAL A 85 6.86 14.72 1.74
CA VAL A 85 6.20 13.61 1.02
C VAL A 85 5.11 12.96 1.88
N PRO A 86 5.39 12.41 3.08
CA PRO A 86 4.34 11.85 3.93
C PRO A 86 3.30 12.88 4.37
N VAL A 87 3.69 14.15 4.57
CA VAL A 87 2.72 15.23 4.90
C VAL A 87 1.75 15.46 3.76
N LEU A 88 2.23 15.55 2.52
CA LEU A 88 1.37 15.73 1.35
C LEU A 88 0.48 14.50 1.11
N LEU A 89 0.99 13.28 1.29
CA LEU A 89 0.16 12.05 1.23
C LEU A 89 -1.01 12.14 2.23
N GLY A 90 -0.72 12.54 3.46
CA GLY A 90 -1.76 12.71 4.50
C GLY A 90 -2.79 13.78 4.14
N LEU A 91 -2.34 14.95 3.66
CA LEU A 91 -3.24 16.03 3.25
C LEU A 91 -4.14 15.60 2.07
N ILE A 92 -3.58 14.91 1.07
CA ILE A 92 -4.36 14.40 -0.06
C ILE A 92 -5.39 13.37 0.42
N ALA A 93 -5.00 12.45 1.31
CA ALA A 93 -5.91 11.47 1.88
C ALA A 93 -7.08 12.17 2.63
N LEU A 94 -6.79 13.19 3.44
CA LEU A 94 -7.83 13.96 4.14
C LEU A 94 -8.75 14.70 3.16
N VAL A 95 -8.23 15.29 2.09
CA VAL A 95 -9.04 15.96 1.05
C VAL A 95 -9.94 14.93 0.33
N ASN A 96 -9.43 13.74 0.06
CA ASN A 96 -10.22 12.66 -0.56
C ASN A 96 -11.30 12.15 0.41
N ILE A 97 -11.00 11.93 1.69
CA ILE A 97 -12.00 11.55 2.70
C ILE A 97 -13.09 12.61 2.82
N ALA A 98 -12.72 13.90 2.83
CA ALA A 98 -13.68 15.02 2.84
C ALA A 98 -14.51 15.14 1.54
N SER A 99 -14.15 14.38 0.51
CA SER A 99 -14.87 14.31 -0.78
C SER A 99 -15.84 13.12 -0.86
N ILE A 100 -15.89 12.28 0.17
CA ILE A 100 -16.90 11.21 0.30
C ILE A 100 -18.27 11.87 0.48
N ASP A 101 -19.25 11.42 -0.30
CA ASP A 101 -20.64 11.88 -0.11
C ASP A 101 -21.31 11.12 1.03
N PHE A 102 -21.16 11.63 2.25
CA PHE A 102 -21.79 11.05 3.45
C PHE A 102 -23.33 11.16 3.47
N ARG A 103 -23.94 11.88 2.51
CA ARG A 103 -25.41 11.93 2.35
C ARG A 103 -25.94 10.82 1.45
N SER A 104 -25.05 10.17 0.67
CA SER A 104 -25.39 9.03 -0.17
C SER A 104 -25.89 7.85 0.68
N PRO A 105 -26.93 7.12 0.23
CA PRO A 105 -27.35 5.87 0.88
C PRO A 105 -26.22 4.84 1.00
N GLN A 106 -25.24 4.88 0.09
CA GLN A 106 -24.06 4.02 0.10
C GLN A 106 -23.03 4.39 1.15
N ALA A 107 -23.17 5.56 1.82
CA ALA A 107 -22.27 5.95 2.92
C ALA A 107 -22.26 4.93 4.09
N ARG A 108 -23.32 4.10 4.20
CA ARG A 108 -23.36 2.94 5.12
C ARG A 108 -22.23 1.92 4.87
N LEU A 109 -21.57 1.94 3.72
CA LEU A 109 -20.43 1.08 3.41
C LEU A 109 -19.12 1.62 3.98
N VAL A 110 -19.01 2.93 4.24
CA VAL A 110 -17.79 3.59 4.69
C VAL A 110 -17.17 2.94 5.95
N PRO A 111 -17.91 2.54 6.98
CA PRO A 111 -17.33 1.83 8.13
C PRO A 111 -16.69 0.49 7.75
N TRP A 112 -17.28 -0.25 6.81
CA TRP A 112 -16.73 -1.53 6.32
C TRP A 112 -15.50 -1.29 5.45
N ILE A 113 -15.53 -0.25 4.61
CA ILE A 113 -14.38 0.18 3.81
C ILE A 113 -13.22 0.59 4.74
N LEU A 114 -13.48 1.33 5.82
CA LEU A 114 -12.46 1.69 6.81
C LEU A 114 -11.78 0.45 7.41
N VAL A 115 -12.57 -0.54 7.85
CA VAL A 115 -12.00 -1.80 8.36
C VAL A 115 -11.16 -2.49 7.28
N GLY A 116 -11.69 -2.55 6.05
CA GLY A 116 -10.98 -3.15 4.93
C GLY A 116 -9.67 -2.45 4.61
N THR A 117 -9.66 -1.12 4.52
CA THR A 117 -8.47 -0.34 4.17
C THR A 117 -7.41 -0.35 5.27
N LEU A 118 -7.79 -0.48 6.54
CA LEU A 118 -6.83 -0.72 7.63
C LEU A 118 -6.10 -2.06 7.43
N ILE A 119 -6.81 -3.11 7.01
CA ILE A 119 -6.22 -4.42 6.70
C ILE A 119 -5.32 -4.32 5.44
N VAL A 120 -5.76 -3.62 4.39
CA VAL A 120 -4.97 -3.39 3.17
C VAL A 120 -3.69 -2.66 3.49
N GLY A 121 -3.77 -1.48 4.13
CA GLY A 121 -2.60 -0.68 4.50
C GLY A 121 -1.62 -1.45 5.38
N PHE A 122 -2.12 -2.25 6.33
CA PHE A 122 -1.28 -3.14 7.13
C PHE A 122 -0.60 -4.21 6.27
N ALA A 123 -1.35 -4.98 5.48
CA ALA A 123 -0.84 -6.14 4.78
C ALA A 123 0.12 -5.75 3.64
N GLU A 124 -0.28 -4.78 2.82
CA GLU A 124 0.50 -4.37 1.66
C GLU A 124 1.78 -3.63 2.06
N GLU A 125 1.75 -2.78 3.08
CA GLU A 125 2.96 -2.15 3.59
C GLU A 125 3.86 -3.18 4.30
N LEU A 126 3.31 -4.10 5.09
CA LEU A 126 4.09 -5.15 5.74
C LEU A 126 4.81 -6.03 4.73
N VAL A 127 4.13 -6.47 3.66
CA VAL A 127 4.76 -7.33 2.65
C VAL A 127 5.77 -6.57 1.80
N THR A 128 5.52 -5.31 1.45
CA THR A 128 6.35 -4.58 0.48
C THR A 128 7.42 -3.69 1.12
N ARG A 129 7.14 -3.02 2.24
CA ARG A 129 8.08 -2.12 2.94
C ARG A 129 8.57 -2.70 4.26
N GLY A 130 7.88 -3.74 4.77
CA GLY A 130 8.37 -4.53 5.88
C GLY A 130 9.26 -5.65 5.39
N THR A 131 8.68 -6.79 5.03
CA THR A 131 9.43 -8.04 4.78
C THR A 131 10.33 -8.00 3.55
N LEU A 132 9.90 -7.38 2.43
CA LEU A 132 10.77 -7.24 1.24
C LEU A 132 11.97 -6.31 1.53
N VAL A 133 11.77 -5.19 2.24
CA VAL A 133 12.89 -4.31 2.62
C VAL A 133 13.89 -5.06 3.48
N VAL A 134 13.42 -5.81 4.47
CA VAL A 134 14.27 -6.64 5.32
C VAL A 134 15.08 -7.66 4.53
N GLY A 135 14.45 -8.38 3.61
CA GLY A 135 15.13 -9.41 2.82
C GLY A 135 16.05 -8.88 1.71
N LEU A 136 15.84 -7.65 1.25
CA LEU A 136 16.60 -7.05 0.14
C LEU A 136 17.68 -6.07 0.60
N ARG A 137 17.78 -5.77 1.89
CA ARG A 137 18.60 -4.67 2.44
C ARG A 137 20.09 -4.72 2.04
N ASP A 138 20.64 -5.91 1.86
CA ASP A 138 22.05 -6.09 1.49
C ASP A 138 22.36 -5.65 0.05
N GLY A 139 21.33 -5.46 -0.78
CA GLY A 139 21.45 -4.94 -2.15
C GLY A 139 21.64 -3.42 -2.22
N GLY A 140 21.55 -2.72 -1.09
CA GLY A 140 21.67 -1.26 -1.02
C GLY A 140 20.35 -0.54 -1.28
N VAL A 141 20.22 0.67 -0.74
CA VAL A 141 18.98 1.47 -0.64
C VAL A 141 18.31 1.70 -1.99
N GLY A 142 19.08 1.99 -3.04
CA GLY A 142 18.55 2.23 -4.39
C GLY A 142 17.92 0.98 -5.01
N TRP A 143 18.54 -0.19 -4.82
CA TRP A 143 17.99 -1.47 -5.27
C TRP A 143 16.71 -1.83 -4.51
N VAL A 144 16.75 -1.70 -3.17
CA VAL A 144 15.59 -1.96 -2.31
C VAL A 144 14.42 -1.09 -2.71
N TRP A 145 14.62 0.23 -2.88
CA TRP A 145 13.60 1.13 -3.38
C TRP A 145 12.98 0.67 -4.69
N LEU A 146 13.84 0.40 -5.70
CA LEU A 146 13.36 0.06 -7.03
C LEU A 146 12.54 -1.22 -7.03
N VAL A 147 13.06 -2.29 -6.40
CA VAL A 147 12.41 -3.61 -6.38
C VAL A 147 11.11 -3.55 -5.58
N THR A 148 11.11 -2.95 -4.39
CA THR A 148 9.90 -2.92 -3.56
C THR A 148 8.80 -2.06 -4.17
N SER A 149 9.13 -0.94 -4.82
CA SER A 149 8.17 -0.10 -5.55
C SER A 149 7.64 -0.79 -6.82
N ALA A 150 8.50 -1.51 -7.55
CA ALA A 150 8.07 -2.28 -8.71
C ALA A 150 7.18 -3.47 -8.34
N LEU A 151 7.52 -4.22 -7.28
CA LEU A 151 6.68 -5.32 -6.80
C LEU A 151 5.34 -4.83 -6.25
N PHE A 152 5.32 -3.68 -5.56
CA PHE A 152 4.07 -3.05 -5.14
C PHE A 152 3.19 -2.66 -6.35
N ALA A 153 3.77 -2.14 -7.41
CA ALA A 153 3.06 -1.86 -8.64
C ALA A 153 2.53 -3.13 -9.30
N LEU A 154 3.35 -4.18 -9.38
CA LEU A 154 2.97 -5.47 -9.97
C LEU A 154 1.89 -6.21 -9.16
N LEU A 155 1.80 -6.01 -7.84
CA LEU A 155 0.70 -6.51 -7.03
C LEU A 155 -0.65 -6.08 -7.63
N HIS A 156 -0.77 -4.85 -8.10
CA HIS A 156 -1.99 -4.33 -8.71
C HIS A 156 -2.27 -4.86 -10.13
N ALA A 157 -1.28 -5.46 -10.80
CA ALA A 157 -1.52 -6.12 -12.09
C ALA A 157 -2.48 -7.30 -11.97
N MET A 158 -2.57 -7.93 -10.79
CA MET A 158 -3.53 -9.00 -10.51
C MET A 158 -5.00 -8.56 -10.71
N ASN A 159 -5.31 -7.27 -10.55
CA ASN A 159 -6.67 -6.74 -10.68
C ASN A 159 -7.28 -7.01 -12.07
N ALA A 160 -6.44 -7.10 -13.12
CA ALA A 160 -6.89 -7.48 -14.46
C ALA A 160 -7.46 -8.90 -14.52
N LEU A 161 -6.96 -9.82 -13.70
CA LEU A 161 -7.45 -11.21 -13.63
C LEU A 161 -8.82 -11.29 -12.93
N PHE A 162 -9.21 -10.23 -12.23
CA PHE A 162 -10.42 -10.16 -11.42
C PHE A 162 -11.38 -9.05 -11.85
N GLY A 163 -11.42 -8.72 -13.14
CA GLY A 163 -12.49 -7.91 -13.76
C GLY A 163 -12.14 -6.44 -14.01
N GLN A 164 -10.97 -5.95 -13.59
CA GLN A 164 -10.54 -4.62 -14.00
C GLN A 164 -10.08 -4.62 -15.47
N SER A 165 -10.48 -3.60 -16.24
CA SER A 165 -10.01 -3.49 -17.63
C SER A 165 -8.50 -3.30 -17.70
N THR A 166 -7.87 -3.88 -18.73
CA THR A 166 -6.41 -3.81 -18.94
C THR A 166 -5.89 -2.37 -18.94
N GLN A 167 -6.62 -1.44 -19.57
CA GLN A 167 -6.23 -0.04 -19.60
C GLN A 167 -6.20 0.58 -18.19
N LYS A 168 -7.23 0.35 -17.38
CA LYS A 168 -7.27 0.83 -15.99
C LYS A 168 -6.16 0.20 -15.16
N THR A 169 -5.91 -1.10 -15.35
CA THR A 169 -4.84 -1.81 -14.64
C THR A 169 -3.46 -1.25 -15.00
N LEU A 170 -3.18 -0.99 -16.28
CA LEU A 170 -1.90 -0.40 -16.69
C LEU A 170 -1.69 0.99 -16.07
N VAL A 171 -2.71 1.85 -16.11
CA VAL A 171 -2.65 3.16 -15.44
C VAL A 171 -2.41 2.99 -13.94
N GLN A 172 -3.12 2.06 -13.29
CA GLN A 172 -2.95 1.79 -11.86
C GLN A 172 -1.53 1.30 -11.54
N VAL A 173 -0.99 0.35 -12.31
CA VAL A 173 0.38 -0.15 -12.12
C VAL A 173 1.41 0.99 -12.21
N VAL A 174 1.28 1.88 -13.20
CA VAL A 174 2.17 3.05 -13.31
C VAL A 174 2.03 3.97 -12.09
N MET A 175 0.79 4.32 -11.73
CA MET A 175 0.53 5.23 -10.61
C MET A 175 0.96 4.64 -9.26
N THR A 176 0.77 3.32 -9.07
CA THR A 176 1.17 2.64 -7.84
C THR A 176 2.68 2.44 -7.72
N PHE A 177 3.45 2.45 -8.82
CA PHE A 177 4.91 2.56 -8.73
C PHE A 177 5.34 3.87 -8.06
N PHE A 178 4.74 4.99 -8.47
CA PHE A 178 5.04 6.29 -7.86
C PHE A 178 4.52 6.39 -6.42
N ALA A 179 3.32 5.86 -6.15
CA ALA A 179 2.83 5.73 -4.79
C ALA A 179 3.76 4.86 -3.93
N GLY A 180 4.25 3.76 -4.50
CA GLY A 180 5.25 2.88 -3.91
C GLY A 180 6.52 3.60 -3.54
N THR A 181 7.00 4.47 -4.42
CA THR A 181 8.15 5.34 -4.14
C THR A 181 7.86 6.30 -2.98
N ALA A 182 6.66 6.93 -2.95
CA ALA A 182 6.30 7.85 -1.89
C ALA A 182 6.18 7.14 -0.52
N PHE A 183 5.65 5.91 -0.46
CA PHE A 183 5.62 5.11 0.76
C PHE A 183 7.00 4.62 1.18
N TYR A 184 7.88 4.28 0.24
CA TYR A 184 9.28 3.97 0.56
C TYR A 184 10.01 5.18 1.17
N VAL A 185 9.86 6.37 0.57
CA VAL A 185 10.38 7.62 1.14
C VAL A 185 9.80 7.87 2.53
N THR A 186 8.51 7.62 2.73
CA THR A 186 7.85 7.75 4.03
C THR A 186 8.51 6.86 5.07
N LEU A 187 8.74 5.57 4.77
CA LEU A 187 9.46 4.66 5.67
C LEU A 187 10.84 5.19 6.03
N MET A 188 11.64 5.55 5.02
CA MET A 188 13.03 5.96 5.22
C MET A 188 13.14 7.28 6.00
N THR A 189 12.22 8.21 5.82
CA THR A 189 12.30 9.55 6.46
C THR A 189 11.63 9.62 7.81
N THR A 190 10.61 8.76 8.06
CA THR A 190 9.97 8.68 9.39
C THR A 190 10.58 7.62 10.28
N GLY A 191 11.27 6.63 9.71
CA GLY A 191 11.79 5.47 10.41
C GLY A 191 10.70 4.53 10.93
N SER A 192 9.46 4.62 10.40
CA SER A 192 8.33 3.87 10.90
C SER A 192 7.41 3.37 9.78
N LEU A 193 7.28 2.05 9.68
CA LEU A 193 6.33 1.43 8.76
C LEU A 193 4.87 1.73 9.15
N VAL A 194 4.59 1.91 10.44
CA VAL A 194 3.23 2.22 10.93
C VAL A 194 2.70 3.51 10.33
N VAL A 195 3.56 4.52 10.11
CA VAL A 195 3.17 5.76 9.42
C VAL A 195 2.73 5.45 7.98
N GLY A 196 3.49 4.62 7.25
CA GLY A 196 3.11 4.17 5.91
C GLY A 196 1.77 3.43 5.91
N MET A 197 1.59 2.47 6.83
CA MET A 197 0.33 1.70 6.97
C MET A 197 -0.89 2.60 7.18
N VAL A 198 -0.77 3.59 8.07
CA VAL A 198 -1.88 4.53 8.35
C VAL A 198 -2.16 5.42 7.15
N LEU A 199 -1.13 5.99 6.53
CA LEU A 199 -1.30 6.85 5.34
C LEU A 199 -1.91 6.07 4.17
N HIS A 200 -1.50 4.81 3.96
CA HIS A 200 -2.06 3.94 2.92
C HIS A 200 -3.55 3.65 3.20
N ALA A 201 -3.88 3.26 4.42
CA ALA A 201 -5.27 3.01 4.83
C ALA A 201 -6.16 4.24 4.61
N LEU A 202 -5.70 5.44 4.97
CA LEU A 202 -6.43 6.69 4.77
C LEU A 202 -6.56 7.06 3.29
N TRP A 203 -5.52 6.81 2.50
CA TRP A 203 -5.53 7.00 1.05
C TRP A 203 -6.62 6.15 0.41
N ASP A 204 -6.63 4.85 0.70
CA ASP A 204 -7.61 3.91 0.16
C ASP A 204 -9.02 4.17 0.67
N LEU A 205 -9.18 4.57 1.93
CA LEU A 205 -10.48 4.99 2.47
C LEU A 205 -11.07 6.13 1.65
N GLY A 206 -10.24 7.14 1.31
CA GLY A 206 -10.67 8.25 0.48
C GLY A 206 -11.06 7.79 -0.93
N ALA A 207 -10.22 6.98 -1.58
CA ALA A 207 -10.44 6.50 -2.95
C ALA A 207 -11.67 5.58 -3.07
N LEU A 208 -11.75 4.56 -2.20
CA LEU A 208 -12.85 3.60 -2.20
C LEU A 208 -14.16 4.22 -1.68
N GLY A 209 -14.09 5.12 -0.70
CA GLY A 209 -15.23 5.85 -0.19
C GLY A 209 -15.87 6.78 -1.23
N ILE A 210 -15.05 7.51 -2.00
CA ILE A 210 -15.52 8.31 -3.15
C ILE A 210 -16.18 7.39 -4.18
N THR A 211 -15.57 6.26 -4.51
CA THR A 211 -16.10 5.29 -5.48
C THR A 211 -17.44 4.74 -5.01
N ALA A 212 -17.53 4.26 -3.77
CA ALA A 212 -18.74 3.68 -3.20
C ALA A 212 -19.91 4.65 -3.16
N THR A 213 -19.65 5.93 -2.90
CA THR A 213 -20.69 6.95 -2.71
C THR A 213 -20.97 7.79 -3.96
N ASN A 214 -20.29 7.50 -5.07
CA ASN A 214 -20.28 8.35 -6.29
C ASN A 214 -19.88 9.80 -5.99
N GLY A 215 -19.04 9.99 -4.99
CA GLY A 215 -18.46 11.28 -4.63
C GLY A 215 -17.58 11.81 -5.76
N ARG A 216 -17.26 13.10 -5.69
CA ARG A 216 -16.37 13.73 -6.69
C ARG A 216 -15.00 14.01 -6.08
N GLN A 217 -13.97 13.36 -6.61
CA GLN A 217 -12.61 13.74 -6.26
C GLN A 217 -12.37 15.21 -6.66
N ARG A 218 -11.81 15.99 -5.73
CA ARG A 218 -11.49 17.39 -5.99
C ARG A 218 -10.29 17.48 -6.93
N PRO A 219 -10.32 18.32 -7.98
CA PRO A 219 -9.21 18.47 -8.93
C PRO A 219 -7.86 18.79 -8.25
N VAL A 220 -7.90 19.55 -7.15
CA VAL A 220 -6.70 19.87 -6.36
C VAL A 220 -6.03 18.63 -5.79
N ALA A 221 -6.78 17.59 -5.41
CA ALA A 221 -6.21 16.35 -4.90
C ALA A 221 -5.44 15.59 -6.00
N GLY A 222 -5.98 15.55 -7.22
CA GLY A 222 -5.30 14.95 -8.37
C GLY A 222 -4.02 15.68 -8.74
N ALA A 223 -4.04 17.01 -8.79
CA ALA A 223 -2.85 17.82 -9.06
C ALA A 223 -1.79 17.65 -7.95
N ALA A 224 -2.21 17.72 -6.67
CA ALA A 224 -1.33 17.50 -5.52
C ALA A 224 -0.69 16.11 -5.54
N MET A 225 -1.41 15.07 -5.96
CA MET A 225 -0.90 13.71 -6.11
C MET A 225 0.27 13.67 -7.11
N LEU A 226 0.12 14.26 -8.29
CA LEU A 226 1.19 14.30 -9.29
C LEU A 226 2.41 15.07 -8.79
N VAL A 227 2.21 16.19 -8.09
CA VAL A 227 3.30 16.95 -7.45
C VAL A 227 3.99 16.10 -6.38
N THR A 228 3.23 15.39 -5.54
CA THR A 228 3.78 14.51 -4.49
C THR A 228 4.62 13.39 -5.09
N PHE A 229 4.17 12.78 -6.18
CA PHE A 229 4.91 11.72 -6.86
C PHE A 229 6.21 12.23 -7.50
N ALA A 230 6.18 13.43 -8.11
CA ALA A 230 7.39 14.07 -8.62
C ALA A 230 8.38 14.39 -7.48
N LEU A 231 7.88 14.94 -6.36
CA LEU A 231 8.70 15.20 -5.17
C LEU A 231 9.24 13.91 -4.56
N ALA A 232 8.50 12.81 -4.57
CA ALA A 232 8.98 11.52 -4.07
C ALA A 232 10.14 10.97 -4.91
N LEU A 233 10.13 11.14 -6.23
CA LEU A 233 11.25 10.79 -7.10
C LEU A 233 12.51 11.63 -6.80
N VAL A 234 12.33 12.93 -6.54
CA VAL A 234 13.45 13.78 -6.11
C VAL A 234 13.93 13.37 -4.72
N ALA A 235 12.99 13.14 -3.80
CA ALA A 235 13.27 12.77 -2.42
C ALA A 235 14.04 11.44 -2.31
N VAL A 236 13.69 10.44 -3.11
CA VAL A 236 14.38 9.15 -3.10
C VAL A 236 15.86 9.27 -3.49
N TRP A 237 16.19 10.21 -4.39
CA TRP A 237 17.59 10.50 -4.71
C TRP A 237 18.36 10.96 -3.47
N PHE A 238 17.78 11.88 -2.67
CA PHE A 238 18.41 12.35 -1.44
C PHE A 238 18.49 11.25 -0.37
N VAL A 239 17.49 10.36 -0.30
CA VAL A 239 17.53 9.20 0.60
C VAL A 239 18.67 8.26 0.20
N ILE A 240 18.79 7.92 -1.09
CA ILE A 240 19.89 7.06 -1.60
C ILE A 240 21.25 7.69 -1.37
N SER A 241 21.38 9.00 -1.55
CA SER A 241 22.66 9.71 -1.39
C SER A 241 23.08 9.87 0.07
N ALA A 242 22.16 9.71 1.03
CA ALA A 242 22.41 9.88 2.46
C ALA A 242 22.59 8.53 3.21
N ALA A 243 22.32 7.41 2.54
CA ALA A 243 22.43 6.05 3.09
C ALA A 243 23.75 5.40 2.74
#